data_fb8fe426543a5d61d224e0983b23f8c4
#
_entry.id   fb8fe426543a5d61d224e0983b23f8c4
#
_cell.length_a   1.000
_cell.length_b   1.000
_cell.length_c   1.000
_cell.angle_alpha   90.00
_cell.angle_beta   90.00
_cell.angle_gamma   90.00
#
_symmetry.space_group_name_H-M   'P 1'
#
loop_
_entity.id
_entity.type
_entity.pdbx_description
1 polymer ?
#
loop_
_entity_poly.entity_id
_entity_poly.type
_entity_poly.pdbx_seq_one_letter_code
_entity_poly.pdbx_strand_id
1 'polypeptide(L)'
;MVVYLTHWFRQEDRGKAVAMFMAAIPVSNAIGAPVAGLLLRLHWLGISGWRWLLILEGVPALLGGVVALFYLTDRPKEARWLTGEEKDWISGELGKEKGKTHGHGDMLAALRQPFVWALALAYFLINTSGYGLNIWLPKMVQKFAGLTTFEVSLVVAIPFAVSVPAMLLAGWHSDKTGERRWHAALAAITAGLGLALSQLVNGNPVLIIASFSIAAVGIMSFYPTYWAMATGLLSARSAAAGFGFVNLIANFGGFVGPYMVGYLTDRTGTYAAGVYSLVATALLSAVVLIAMRHRKPAAVGVALNPDVLVP
;
A
#
# COMPACT_ATOMS: atom_id res chain seq x y z
N MET A 1 -7.05 -5.26 10.27
CA MET A 1 -7.84 -4.17 9.69
C MET A 1 -8.65 -4.61 8.46
N VAL A 2 -8.05 -5.21 7.41
CA VAL A 2 -8.83 -5.65 6.22
C VAL A 2 -10.00 -6.56 6.59
N VAL A 3 -9.79 -7.54 7.49
CA VAL A 3 -10.86 -8.42 8.00
C VAL A 3 -11.95 -7.62 8.74
N TYR A 4 -11.58 -6.62 9.53
CA TYR A 4 -12.53 -5.74 10.20
C TYR A 4 -13.43 -5.02 9.19
N LEU A 5 -12.87 -4.48 8.11
CA LEU A 5 -13.64 -3.84 7.05
C LEU A 5 -14.65 -4.78 6.38
N THR A 6 -14.38 -6.11 6.37
CA THR A 6 -15.36 -7.08 5.84
C THR A 6 -16.60 -7.24 6.72
N HIS A 7 -16.53 -6.84 7.99
CA HIS A 7 -17.67 -6.88 8.91
C HIS A 7 -18.56 -5.63 8.82
N TRP A 8 -18.09 -4.56 8.16
CA TRP A 8 -18.74 -3.26 8.10
C TRP A 8 -19.15 -2.82 6.70
N PHE A 9 -18.41 -3.26 5.68
CA PHE A 9 -18.59 -2.82 4.30
C PHE A 9 -18.94 -3.96 3.38
N ARG A 10 -19.93 -3.72 2.49
CA ARG A 10 -20.25 -4.62 1.40
C ARG A 10 -19.07 -4.76 0.44
N GLN A 11 -19.03 -5.85 -0.32
CA GLN A 11 -17.95 -6.12 -1.27
C GLN A 11 -17.73 -4.99 -2.28
N GLU A 12 -18.82 -4.33 -2.71
CA GLU A 12 -18.77 -3.20 -3.65
C GLU A 12 -18.21 -1.91 -3.02
N ASP A 13 -18.41 -1.66 -1.72
CA ASP A 13 -17.96 -0.47 -1.01
C ASP A 13 -16.59 -0.66 -0.33
N ARG A 14 -16.18 -1.90 -0.16
CA ARG A 14 -14.93 -2.27 0.54
C ARG A 14 -13.68 -1.70 -0.13
N GLY A 15 -13.68 -1.58 -1.47
CA GLY A 15 -12.57 -1.00 -2.21
C GLY A 15 -12.29 0.45 -1.80
N LYS A 16 -13.32 1.26 -1.65
CA LYS A 16 -13.20 2.67 -1.19
C LYS A 16 -12.67 2.74 0.24
N ALA A 17 -13.21 1.91 1.15
CA ALA A 17 -12.77 1.87 2.54
C ALA A 17 -11.29 1.45 2.67
N VAL A 18 -10.85 0.46 1.90
CA VAL A 18 -9.44 0.04 1.84
C VAL A 18 -8.56 1.15 1.26
N ALA A 19 -9.00 1.83 0.19
CA ALA A 19 -8.25 2.93 -0.41
C ALA A 19 -8.05 4.09 0.59
N MET A 20 -9.10 4.48 1.32
CA MET A 20 -9.02 5.51 2.36
C MET A 20 -8.07 5.08 3.50
N PHE A 21 -8.13 3.82 3.91
CA PHE A 21 -7.21 3.28 4.91
C PHE A 21 -5.75 3.30 4.40
N MET A 22 -5.52 2.90 3.16
CA MET A 22 -4.19 2.89 2.55
C MET A 22 -3.62 4.30 2.36
N ALA A 23 -4.46 5.33 2.16
CA ALA A 23 -4.03 6.72 2.06
C ALA A 23 -3.34 7.23 3.35
N ALA A 24 -3.57 6.57 4.48
CA ALA A 24 -2.85 6.87 5.72
C ALA A 24 -1.32 6.68 5.57
N ILE A 25 -0.86 5.77 4.70
CA ILE A 25 0.57 5.50 4.49
C ILE A 25 1.32 6.75 3.97
N PRO A 26 0.99 7.30 2.79
CA PRO A 26 1.67 8.49 2.30
C PRO A 26 1.39 9.74 3.15
N VAL A 27 0.20 9.86 3.75
CA VAL A 27 -0.12 10.96 4.67
C VAL A 27 0.77 10.91 5.92
N SER A 28 0.94 9.74 6.52
CA SER A 28 1.83 9.58 7.69
C SER A 28 3.30 9.88 7.34
N ASN A 29 3.78 9.51 6.17
CA ASN A 29 5.12 9.86 5.72
C ASN A 29 5.26 11.37 5.46
N ALA A 30 4.26 12.01 4.84
CA ALA A 30 4.29 13.44 4.53
C ALA A 30 4.28 14.31 5.79
N ILE A 31 3.54 13.92 6.82
CA ILE A 31 3.45 14.63 8.10
C ILE A 31 4.55 14.18 9.05
N GLY A 32 4.81 12.88 9.13
CA GLY A 32 5.76 12.28 10.06
C GLY A 32 7.20 12.70 9.81
N ALA A 33 7.62 12.83 8.53
CA ALA A 33 8.99 13.24 8.23
C ALA A 33 9.34 14.64 8.79
N PRO A 34 8.55 15.72 8.58
CA PRO A 34 8.79 17.01 9.23
C PRO A 34 8.72 16.95 10.76
N VAL A 35 7.76 16.21 11.31
CA VAL A 35 7.62 16.03 12.76
C VAL A 35 8.87 15.35 13.34
N ALA A 36 9.31 14.26 12.72
CA ALA A 36 10.54 13.57 13.10
C ALA A 36 11.76 14.50 13.04
N GLY A 37 11.87 15.32 11.99
CA GLY A 37 12.95 16.31 11.87
C GLY A 37 12.95 17.36 12.97
N LEU A 38 11.78 17.78 13.46
CA LEU A 38 11.65 18.66 14.63
C LEU A 38 12.05 17.94 15.92
N LEU A 39 11.55 16.73 16.14
CA LEU A 39 11.80 15.94 17.35
C LEU A 39 13.27 15.58 17.51
N LEU A 40 13.98 15.32 16.42
CA LEU A 40 15.42 15.06 16.44
C LEU A 40 16.27 16.24 16.96
N ARG A 41 15.73 17.47 16.94
CA ARG A 41 16.39 18.67 17.50
C ARG A 41 16.20 18.82 18.99
N LEU A 42 15.30 18.07 19.61
CA LEU A 42 15.03 18.17 21.04
C LEU A 42 16.20 17.61 21.84
N HIS A 43 16.68 18.41 22.80
CA HIS A 43 17.68 18.03 23.79
C HIS A 43 17.16 18.36 25.19
N TRP A 44 15.97 17.88 25.52
CA TRP A 44 15.30 18.19 26.77
C TRP A 44 15.56 17.10 27.81
N LEU A 45 15.69 17.47 29.08
CA LEU A 45 15.95 16.58 30.22
C LEU A 45 17.19 15.68 30.04
N GLY A 46 18.21 16.11 29.33
CA GLY A 46 19.40 15.28 29.07
C GLY A 46 19.16 14.08 28.13
N ILE A 47 17.95 13.97 27.53
CA ILE A 47 17.58 12.90 26.61
C ILE A 47 17.84 13.36 25.18
N SER A 48 18.53 12.53 24.38
CA SER A 48 18.83 12.82 22.97
C SER A 48 17.56 12.82 22.10
N GLY A 49 17.51 13.64 21.05
CA GLY A 49 16.34 13.85 20.18
C GLY A 49 15.76 12.58 19.58
N TRP A 50 16.58 11.58 19.20
CA TRP A 50 16.08 10.32 18.67
C TRP A 50 15.26 9.50 19.69
N ARG A 51 15.55 9.63 20.98
CA ARG A 51 14.77 9.00 22.04
C ARG A 51 13.42 9.71 22.22
N TRP A 52 13.43 11.06 22.16
CA TRP A 52 12.20 11.84 22.15
C TRP A 52 11.32 11.51 20.98
N LEU A 53 11.90 11.31 19.78
CA LEU A 53 11.17 10.87 18.60
C LEU A 53 10.42 9.57 18.86
N LEU A 54 11.10 8.54 19.37
CA LEU A 54 10.46 7.26 19.66
C LEU A 54 9.36 7.37 20.73
N ILE A 55 9.57 8.17 21.77
CA ILE A 55 8.58 8.36 22.83
C ILE A 55 7.36 9.10 22.29
N LEU A 56 7.57 10.25 21.62
CA LEU A 56 6.48 11.13 21.19
C LEU A 56 5.71 10.58 19.99
N GLU A 57 6.32 9.81 19.11
CA GLU A 57 5.62 9.11 18.04
C GLU A 57 4.92 7.83 18.54
N GLY A 58 5.44 7.21 19.60
CA GLY A 58 4.81 6.05 20.23
C GLY A 58 3.55 6.39 21.04
N VAL A 59 3.51 7.56 21.67
CA VAL A 59 2.36 7.99 22.50
C VAL A 59 1.05 8.06 21.70
N PRO A 60 0.94 8.69 20.53
CA PRO A 60 -0.29 8.69 19.73
C PRO A 60 -0.73 7.28 19.35
N ALA A 61 0.21 6.39 19.02
CA ALA A 61 -0.12 4.99 18.70
C ALA A 61 -0.69 4.25 19.91
N LEU A 62 -0.10 4.44 21.10
CA LEU A 62 -0.59 3.87 22.35
C LEU A 62 -2.00 4.39 22.68
N LEU A 63 -2.19 5.72 22.63
CA LEU A 63 -3.47 6.35 22.88
C LEU A 63 -4.53 5.90 21.86
N GLY A 64 -4.15 5.85 20.59
CA GLY A 64 -5.02 5.33 19.51
C GLY A 64 -5.41 3.86 19.75
N GLY A 65 -4.48 3.03 20.23
CA GLY A 65 -4.77 1.64 20.61
C GLY A 65 -5.76 1.55 21.78
N VAL A 66 -5.57 2.35 22.81
CA VAL A 66 -6.49 2.42 23.97
C VAL A 66 -7.88 2.90 23.51
N VAL A 67 -7.95 3.98 22.72
CA VAL A 67 -9.22 4.46 22.16
C VAL A 67 -9.89 3.39 21.32
N ALA A 68 -9.14 2.67 20.50
CA ALA A 68 -9.68 1.60 19.68
C ALA A 68 -10.31 0.48 20.49
N LEU A 69 -9.72 0.10 21.63
CA LEU A 69 -10.26 -0.94 22.52
C LEU A 69 -11.64 -0.58 23.08
N PHE A 70 -11.90 0.70 23.32
CA PHE A 70 -13.18 1.14 23.92
C PHE A 70 -14.19 1.67 22.91
N TYR A 71 -13.73 2.16 21.78
CA TYR A 71 -14.56 2.85 20.78
C TYR A 71 -14.90 1.98 19.56
N LEU A 72 -13.97 1.11 19.13
CA LEU A 72 -14.20 0.23 17.98
C LEU A 72 -15.10 -0.93 18.37
N THR A 73 -16.25 -1.01 17.69
CA THR A 73 -17.20 -2.09 17.84
C THR A 73 -16.94 -3.19 16.80
N ASP A 74 -16.79 -4.43 17.22
CA ASP A 74 -16.40 -5.53 16.33
C ASP A 74 -17.44 -5.80 15.23
N ARG A 75 -18.72 -5.65 15.54
CA ARG A 75 -19.82 -5.97 14.62
C ARG A 75 -20.92 -4.90 14.63
N PRO A 76 -21.56 -4.63 13.49
CA PRO A 76 -22.65 -3.65 13.40
C PRO A 76 -23.77 -3.88 14.42
N LYS A 77 -24.10 -5.13 14.74
CA LYS A 77 -25.14 -5.47 15.72
C LYS A 77 -24.86 -4.93 17.13
N GLU A 78 -23.58 -4.79 17.48
CA GLU A 78 -23.13 -4.33 18.79
C GLU A 78 -22.98 -2.80 18.85
N ALA A 79 -23.03 -2.11 17.70
CA ALA A 79 -22.84 -0.69 17.62
C ALA A 79 -23.99 0.08 18.28
N ARG A 80 -23.70 0.87 19.31
CA ARG A 80 -24.70 1.66 20.04
C ARG A 80 -25.14 2.93 19.29
N TRP A 81 -24.36 3.36 18.31
CA TRP A 81 -24.59 4.55 17.51
C TRP A 81 -25.43 4.29 16.25
N LEU A 82 -25.71 3.04 15.90
CA LEU A 82 -26.61 2.65 14.82
C LEU A 82 -28.03 2.42 15.33
N THR A 83 -29.00 2.85 14.54
CA THR A 83 -30.41 2.52 14.76
C THR A 83 -30.68 1.02 14.53
N GLY A 84 -31.81 0.52 15.00
CA GLY A 84 -32.22 -0.87 14.78
C GLY A 84 -32.30 -1.21 13.29
N GLU A 85 -32.95 -0.34 12.51
CA GLU A 85 -33.12 -0.49 11.06
C GLU A 85 -31.79 -0.55 10.30
N GLU A 86 -30.83 0.33 10.66
CA GLU A 86 -29.50 0.33 10.06
C GLU A 86 -28.72 -0.95 10.39
N LYS A 87 -28.83 -1.46 11.63
CA LYS A 87 -28.22 -2.74 12.03
C LYS A 87 -28.75 -3.91 11.24
N ASP A 88 -30.08 -3.95 11.07
CA ASP A 88 -30.75 -5.03 10.34
C ASP A 88 -30.42 -4.95 8.85
N TRP A 89 -30.41 -3.76 8.28
CA TRP A 89 -30.02 -3.55 6.88
C TRP A 89 -28.58 -4.00 6.61
N ILE A 90 -27.60 -3.50 7.39
CA ILE A 90 -26.19 -3.88 7.22
C ILE A 90 -26.02 -5.40 7.43
N SER A 91 -26.66 -5.96 8.46
CA SER A 91 -26.56 -7.39 8.76
C SER A 91 -27.19 -8.25 7.67
N GLY A 92 -28.28 -7.79 7.08
CA GLY A 92 -28.96 -8.43 5.95
C GLY A 92 -28.11 -8.45 4.70
N GLU A 93 -27.52 -7.29 4.33
CA GLU A 93 -26.64 -7.18 3.17
C GLU A 93 -25.37 -8.03 3.32
N LEU A 94 -24.70 -7.97 4.47
CA LEU A 94 -23.55 -8.81 4.77
C LEU A 94 -23.90 -10.30 4.87
N GLY A 95 -25.14 -10.63 5.29
CA GLY A 95 -25.66 -11.99 5.34
C GLY A 95 -25.79 -12.62 3.96
N LYS A 96 -26.25 -11.86 2.95
CA LYS A 96 -26.34 -12.29 1.56
C LYS A 96 -24.96 -12.67 0.97
N GLU A 97 -23.90 -12.00 1.42
CA GLU A 97 -22.52 -12.33 1.03
C GLU A 97 -22.00 -13.61 1.71
N LYS A 98 -22.34 -13.82 3.00
CA LYS A 98 -21.87 -14.98 3.79
C LYS A 98 -22.44 -16.32 3.31
N GLY A 99 -23.65 -16.34 2.76
CA GLY A 99 -24.24 -17.55 2.17
C GLY A 99 -23.43 -18.16 1.03
N LYS A 100 -22.48 -17.42 0.48
CA LYS A 100 -21.57 -17.86 -0.61
C LYS A 100 -20.21 -18.39 -0.12
N THR A 101 -19.95 -18.40 1.19
CA THR A 101 -18.59 -18.64 1.74
C THR A 101 -18.55 -19.57 2.93
N HIS A 102 -19.11 -20.78 2.82
CA HIS A 102 -18.91 -21.83 3.82
C HIS A 102 -17.78 -22.77 3.39
N GLY A 103 -16.63 -22.68 4.02
CA GLY A 103 -15.50 -23.60 3.91
C GLY A 103 -14.24 -22.97 4.52
N HIS A 104 -13.55 -23.73 5.37
CA HIS A 104 -12.21 -23.38 5.82
C HIS A 104 -11.34 -23.20 4.57
N GLY A 105 -10.76 -22.02 4.40
CA GLY A 105 -9.92 -21.72 3.23
C GLY A 105 -8.79 -22.72 3.15
N ASP A 106 -8.78 -23.55 2.11
CA ASP A 106 -7.69 -24.46 1.86
C ASP A 106 -6.48 -23.63 1.41
N MET A 107 -5.59 -23.35 2.35
CA MET A 107 -4.35 -22.63 2.12
C MET A 107 -3.53 -23.30 1.02
N LEU A 108 -3.53 -24.64 1.00
CA LEU A 108 -2.80 -25.41 0.02
C LEU A 108 -3.38 -25.25 -1.39
N ALA A 109 -4.71 -25.13 -1.50
CA ALA A 109 -5.38 -24.85 -2.77
C ALA A 109 -5.06 -23.44 -3.30
N ALA A 110 -4.92 -22.45 -2.42
CA ALA A 110 -4.48 -21.11 -2.82
C ALA A 110 -3.03 -21.13 -3.34
N LEU A 111 -2.12 -21.81 -2.63
CA LEU A 111 -0.71 -21.90 -3.00
C LEU A 111 -0.46 -22.70 -4.29
N ARG A 112 -1.37 -23.59 -4.68
CA ARG A 112 -1.29 -24.33 -5.96
C ARG A 112 -1.64 -23.46 -7.18
N GLN A 113 -2.15 -22.25 -6.98
CA GLN A 113 -2.58 -21.39 -8.08
C GLN A 113 -1.42 -20.50 -8.55
N PRO A 114 -0.92 -20.64 -9.79
CA PRO A 114 0.23 -19.87 -10.29
C PRO A 114 0.04 -18.36 -10.21
N PHE A 115 -1.21 -17.88 -10.33
CA PHE A 115 -1.48 -16.45 -10.26
C PHE A 115 -1.27 -15.87 -8.85
N VAL A 116 -1.42 -16.66 -7.78
CA VAL A 116 -1.11 -16.22 -6.40
C VAL A 116 0.37 -15.91 -6.25
N TRP A 117 1.22 -16.72 -6.86
CA TRP A 117 2.67 -16.49 -6.91
C TRP A 117 3.04 -15.27 -7.75
N ALA A 118 2.36 -15.07 -8.88
CA ALA A 118 2.56 -13.88 -9.70
C ALA A 118 2.14 -12.61 -8.95
N LEU A 119 1.02 -12.63 -8.23
CA LEU A 119 0.62 -11.54 -7.35
C LEU A 119 1.66 -11.30 -6.25
N ALA A 120 2.09 -12.35 -5.55
CA ALA A 120 3.10 -12.25 -4.49
C ALA A 120 4.41 -11.66 -5.02
N LEU A 121 4.86 -12.12 -6.18
CA LEU A 121 6.09 -11.62 -6.82
C LEU A 121 5.96 -10.16 -7.25
N ALA A 122 4.87 -9.78 -7.90
CA ALA A 122 4.66 -8.38 -8.31
C ALA A 122 4.65 -7.44 -7.10
N TYR A 123 3.98 -7.84 -6.02
CA TYR A 123 3.91 -7.05 -4.80
C TYR A 123 5.25 -7.02 -4.03
N PHE A 124 5.98 -8.12 -3.98
CA PHE A 124 7.35 -8.17 -3.45
C PHE A 124 8.27 -7.20 -4.18
N LEU A 125 8.24 -7.20 -5.51
CA LEU A 125 9.12 -6.39 -6.34
C LEU A 125 8.84 -4.88 -6.15
N ILE A 126 7.59 -4.46 -6.13
CA ILE A 126 7.27 -3.04 -5.90
C ILE A 126 7.56 -2.63 -4.45
N ASN A 127 7.31 -3.51 -3.47
CA ASN A 127 7.68 -3.25 -2.07
C ASN A 127 9.19 -3.12 -1.89
N THR A 128 9.99 -3.92 -2.59
CA THR A 128 11.45 -3.77 -2.62
C THR A 128 11.85 -2.36 -3.05
N SER A 129 11.24 -1.83 -4.14
CA SER A 129 11.45 -0.45 -4.58
C SER A 129 10.97 0.56 -3.56
N GLY A 130 9.77 0.36 -3.01
CA GLY A 130 9.14 1.30 -2.08
C GLY A 130 9.91 1.45 -0.76
N TYR A 131 10.24 0.34 -0.13
CA TYR A 131 11.02 0.35 1.13
C TYR A 131 12.45 0.79 0.90
N GLY A 132 13.07 0.41 -0.24
CA GLY A 132 14.39 0.87 -0.62
C GLY A 132 14.42 2.40 -0.75
N LEU A 133 13.47 2.97 -1.49
CA LEU A 133 13.34 4.43 -1.62
C LEU A 133 13.08 5.08 -0.26
N ASN A 134 12.09 4.60 0.50
CA ASN A 134 11.67 5.22 1.77
C ASN A 134 12.84 5.35 2.76
N ILE A 135 13.63 4.29 2.94
CA ILE A 135 14.73 4.26 3.90
C ILE A 135 15.94 5.07 3.44
N TRP A 136 16.25 5.05 2.13
CA TRP A 136 17.47 5.70 1.63
C TRP A 136 17.24 7.13 1.13
N LEU A 137 16.00 7.53 0.83
CA LEU A 137 15.67 8.87 0.34
C LEU A 137 16.25 10.00 1.20
N PRO A 138 16.13 9.98 2.55
CA PRO A 138 16.72 11.04 3.38
C PRO A 138 18.23 11.18 3.20
N LYS A 139 18.96 10.06 3.17
CA LYS A 139 20.42 10.06 2.96
C LYS A 139 20.81 10.54 1.56
N MET A 140 20.06 10.15 0.54
CA MET A 140 20.27 10.62 -0.82
C MET A 140 20.08 12.13 -0.91
N VAL A 141 18.96 12.66 -0.37
CA VAL A 141 18.68 14.10 -0.35
C VAL A 141 19.76 14.86 0.43
N GLN A 142 20.19 14.36 1.58
CA GLN A 142 21.25 14.99 2.38
C GLN A 142 22.57 15.11 1.60
N LYS A 143 22.95 14.06 0.86
CA LYS A 143 24.19 14.04 0.08
C LYS A 143 24.17 15.03 -1.08
N PHE A 144 23.02 15.20 -1.75
CA PHE A 144 22.92 16.08 -2.92
C PHE A 144 22.80 17.55 -2.58
N ALA A 145 22.21 17.90 -1.44
CA ALA A 145 21.79 19.27 -1.16
C ALA A 145 22.59 19.95 -0.02
N GLY A 146 23.42 19.21 0.72
CA GLY A 146 24.14 19.76 1.89
C GLY A 146 23.23 20.29 3.00
N LEU A 147 21.99 19.83 3.06
CA LEU A 147 20.93 20.30 3.96
C LEU A 147 21.11 19.77 5.38
N THR A 148 20.61 20.52 6.34
CA THR A 148 20.48 20.07 7.71
C THR A 148 19.45 18.94 7.82
N THR A 149 19.50 18.13 8.87
CA THR A 149 18.55 17.02 9.10
C THR A 149 17.08 17.46 9.02
N PHE A 150 16.78 18.65 9.53
CA PHE A 150 15.41 19.18 9.48
C PHE A 150 14.99 19.58 8.07
N GLU A 151 15.85 20.27 7.32
CA GLU A 151 15.58 20.63 5.92
C GLU A 151 15.41 19.38 5.06
N VAL A 152 16.23 18.35 5.28
CA VAL A 152 16.05 17.04 4.63
C VAL A 152 14.68 16.47 4.92
N SER A 153 14.21 16.55 6.16
CA SER A 153 12.90 16.00 6.55
C SER A 153 11.74 16.71 5.84
N LEU A 154 11.83 18.04 5.66
CA LEU A 154 10.86 18.83 4.89
C LEU A 154 10.85 18.44 3.40
N VAL A 155 12.04 18.31 2.83
CA VAL A 155 12.19 17.95 1.40
C VAL A 155 11.68 16.53 1.13
N VAL A 156 11.98 15.58 2.02
CA VAL A 156 11.51 14.17 1.92
C VAL A 156 9.99 14.06 2.03
N ALA A 157 9.33 14.98 2.73
CA ALA A 157 7.87 15.00 2.81
C ALA A 157 7.19 15.29 1.45
N ILE A 158 7.84 16.05 0.55
CA ILE A 158 7.26 16.50 -0.73
C ILE A 158 6.84 15.31 -1.62
N PRO A 159 7.69 14.31 -1.92
CA PRO A 159 7.30 13.15 -2.70
C PRO A 159 6.05 12.44 -2.17
N PHE A 160 5.96 12.27 -0.86
CA PHE A 160 4.82 11.60 -0.24
C PHE A 160 3.57 12.48 -0.25
N ALA A 161 3.68 13.79 0.00
CA ALA A 161 2.56 14.73 -0.08
C ALA A 161 1.94 14.74 -1.49
N VAL A 162 2.78 14.81 -2.54
CA VAL A 162 2.32 14.77 -3.94
C VAL A 162 1.69 13.42 -4.29
N SER A 163 2.14 12.33 -3.68
CA SER A 163 1.59 11.01 -3.97
C SER A 163 0.18 10.77 -3.41
N VAL A 164 -0.26 11.53 -2.38
CA VAL A 164 -1.61 11.38 -1.80
C VAL A 164 -2.72 11.60 -2.83
N PRO A 165 -2.83 12.77 -3.47
CA PRO A 165 -3.87 13.00 -4.47
C PRO A 165 -3.72 12.05 -5.67
N ALA A 166 -2.51 11.77 -6.11
CA ALA A 166 -2.26 10.87 -7.23
C ALA A 166 -2.75 9.44 -6.95
N MET A 167 -2.49 8.92 -5.75
CA MET A 167 -2.98 7.62 -5.29
C MET A 167 -4.51 7.55 -5.31
N LEU A 168 -5.19 8.59 -4.79
CA LEU A 168 -6.64 8.65 -4.74
C LEU A 168 -7.24 8.72 -6.15
N LEU A 169 -6.65 9.53 -7.03
CA LEU A 169 -7.06 9.65 -8.43
C LEU A 169 -6.86 8.34 -9.21
N ALA A 170 -5.73 7.68 -9.02
CA ALA A 170 -5.45 6.39 -9.65
C ALA A 170 -6.44 5.30 -9.20
N GLY A 171 -6.74 5.23 -7.90
CA GLY A 171 -7.75 4.33 -7.36
C GLY A 171 -9.13 4.61 -7.93
N TRP A 172 -9.57 5.87 -7.89
CA TRP A 172 -10.85 6.29 -8.44
C TRP A 172 -11.00 5.98 -9.94
N HIS A 173 -9.96 6.29 -10.74
CA HIS A 173 -9.99 6.06 -12.17
C HIS A 173 -10.00 4.55 -12.48
N SER A 174 -9.23 3.76 -11.76
CA SER A 174 -9.22 2.30 -11.87
C SER A 174 -10.59 1.68 -11.55
N ASP A 175 -11.27 2.18 -10.52
CA ASP A 175 -12.63 1.71 -10.17
C ASP A 175 -13.65 2.11 -11.23
N LYS A 176 -13.57 3.34 -11.75
CA LYS A 176 -14.48 3.84 -12.81
C LYS A 176 -14.35 3.07 -14.11
N THR A 177 -13.13 2.68 -14.49
CA THR A 177 -12.87 1.96 -15.74
C THR A 177 -13.01 0.45 -15.61
N GLY A 178 -12.98 -0.09 -14.38
CA GLY A 178 -12.92 -1.52 -14.11
C GLY A 178 -11.60 -2.18 -14.52
N GLU A 179 -10.67 -1.42 -15.12
CA GLU A 179 -9.37 -1.89 -15.57
C GLU A 179 -8.32 -1.67 -14.48
N ARG A 180 -7.97 -2.74 -13.78
CA ARG A 180 -7.11 -2.69 -12.60
C ARG A 180 -5.67 -3.07 -12.90
N ARG A 181 -5.48 -4.03 -13.82
CA ARG A 181 -4.16 -4.58 -14.14
C ARG A 181 -3.25 -3.54 -14.80
N TRP A 182 -3.75 -2.84 -15.80
CA TRP A 182 -2.98 -1.80 -16.49
C TRP A 182 -2.69 -0.60 -15.58
N HIS A 183 -3.63 -0.23 -14.70
CA HIS A 183 -3.37 0.83 -13.71
C HIS A 183 -2.24 0.45 -12.76
N ALA A 184 -2.23 -0.78 -12.24
CA ALA A 184 -1.14 -1.24 -11.38
C ALA A 184 0.19 -1.35 -12.14
N ALA A 185 0.17 -1.84 -13.39
CA ALA A 185 1.37 -1.93 -14.21
C ALA A 185 1.93 -0.55 -14.58
N LEU A 186 1.08 0.40 -14.99
CA LEU A 186 1.48 1.78 -15.27
C LEU A 186 2.02 2.49 -14.03
N ALA A 187 1.43 2.25 -12.86
CA ALA A 187 1.94 2.76 -11.61
C ALA A 187 3.35 2.24 -11.32
N ALA A 188 3.62 0.95 -11.53
CA ALA A 188 4.95 0.36 -11.37
C ALA A 188 5.95 0.91 -12.41
N ILE A 189 5.52 1.12 -13.66
CA ILE A 189 6.35 1.77 -14.70
C ILE A 189 6.68 3.21 -14.28
N THR A 190 5.69 3.98 -13.81
CA THR A 190 5.89 5.35 -13.33
C THR A 190 6.89 5.39 -12.18
N ALA A 191 6.83 4.43 -11.25
CA ALA A 191 7.80 4.29 -10.18
C ALA A 191 9.23 4.07 -10.72
N GLY A 192 9.39 3.13 -11.63
CA GLY A 192 10.67 2.83 -12.27
C GLY A 192 11.24 4.01 -13.06
N LEU A 193 10.40 4.71 -13.84
CA LEU A 193 10.80 5.89 -14.59
C LEU A 193 11.21 7.05 -13.67
N GLY A 194 10.45 7.32 -12.60
CA GLY A 194 10.82 8.35 -11.61
C GLY A 194 12.16 8.05 -10.96
N LEU A 195 12.42 6.81 -10.57
CA LEU A 195 13.71 6.38 -10.02
C LEU A 195 14.83 6.51 -11.06
N ALA A 196 14.61 6.11 -12.31
CA ALA A 196 15.61 6.23 -13.37
C ALA A 196 15.93 7.70 -13.68
N LEU A 197 14.91 8.55 -13.78
CA LEU A 197 15.07 9.99 -14.01
C LEU A 197 15.92 10.65 -12.92
N SER A 198 15.79 10.24 -11.65
CA SER A 198 16.60 10.79 -10.56
C SER A 198 18.10 10.60 -10.76
N GLN A 199 18.53 9.60 -11.55
CA GLN A 199 19.93 9.35 -11.86
C GLN A 199 20.44 10.10 -13.12
N LEU A 200 19.52 10.54 -13.97
CA LEU A 200 19.85 11.26 -15.20
C LEU A 200 19.94 12.78 -15.00
N VAL A 201 19.36 13.27 -13.91
CA VAL A 201 19.30 14.71 -13.60
C VAL A 201 20.57 15.13 -12.85
N ASN A 202 21.57 15.60 -13.60
CA ASN A 202 22.87 15.99 -13.07
C ASN A 202 22.76 17.17 -12.10
N GLY A 203 22.84 16.91 -10.79
CA GLY A 203 23.16 17.90 -9.76
C GLY A 203 22.10 18.96 -9.44
N ASN A 204 20.95 18.99 -10.12
CA ASN A 204 19.86 19.92 -9.80
C ASN A 204 18.94 19.33 -8.73
N PRO A 205 18.95 19.83 -7.47
CA PRO A 205 18.15 19.26 -6.37
C PRO A 205 16.65 19.27 -6.64
N VAL A 206 16.13 20.29 -7.32
CA VAL A 206 14.70 20.42 -7.64
C VAL A 206 14.26 19.30 -8.59
N LEU A 207 15.03 19.03 -9.63
CA LEU A 207 14.73 17.99 -10.59
C LEU A 207 14.88 16.58 -9.96
N ILE A 208 15.85 16.40 -9.06
CA ILE A 208 16.01 15.16 -8.29
C ILE A 208 14.77 14.90 -7.43
N ILE A 209 14.29 15.91 -6.69
CA ILE A 209 13.09 15.77 -5.85
C ILE A 209 11.84 15.55 -6.70
N ALA A 210 11.71 16.26 -7.83
CA ALA A 210 10.62 16.01 -8.78
C ALA A 210 10.63 14.57 -9.30
N SER A 211 11.80 14.01 -9.62
CA SER A 211 11.95 12.62 -10.05
C SER A 211 11.56 11.62 -8.95
N PHE A 212 11.99 11.85 -7.72
CA PHE A 212 11.56 11.04 -6.58
C PHE A 212 10.07 11.20 -6.28
N SER A 213 9.48 12.37 -6.56
CA SER A 213 8.02 12.57 -6.44
C SER A 213 7.26 11.72 -7.48
N ILE A 214 7.75 11.65 -8.71
CA ILE A 214 7.20 10.75 -9.74
C ILE A 214 7.32 9.28 -9.29
N ALA A 215 8.44 8.90 -8.70
CA ALA A 215 8.63 7.55 -8.17
C ALA A 215 7.65 7.25 -7.03
N ALA A 216 7.50 8.16 -6.07
CA ALA A 216 6.54 8.01 -4.96
C ALA A 216 5.09 7.93 -5.45
N VAL A 217 4.70 8.77 -6.42
CA VAL A 217 3.40 8.71 -7.10
C VAL A 217 3.16 7.33 -7.68
N GLY A 218 4.14 6.77 -8.40
CA GLY A 218 4.03 5.42 -8.96
C GLY A 218 3.87 4.35 -7.88
N ILE A 219 4.74 4.35 -6.88
CA ILE A 219 4.72 3.35 -5.79
C ILE A 219 3.39 3.42 -5.02
N MET A 220 2.93 4.62 -4.64
CA MET A 220 1.72 4.78 -3.83
C MET A 220 0.44 4.48 -4.63
N SER A 221 0.39 4.85 -5.92
CA SER A 221 -0.74 4.54 -6.80
C SER A 221 -0.86 3.05 -7.14
N PHE A 222 0.22 2.30 -7.00
CA PHE A 222 0.21 0.85 -7.18
C PHE A 222 -0.69 0.16 -6.15
N TYR A 223 -0.64 0.53 -4.90
CA TYR A 223 -1.31 -0.20 -3.81
C TYR A 223 -2.83 -0.33 -3.99
N PRO A 224 -3.62 0.75 -4.16
CA PRO A 224 -5.06 0.61 -4.30
C PRO A 224 -5.46 -0.18 -5.55
N THR A 225 -4.80 0.06 -6.67
CA THR A 225 -5.10 -0.61 -7.95
C THR A 225 -4.73 -2.09 -7.90
N TYR A 226 -3.60 -2.43 -7.29
CA TYR A 226 -3.16 -3.81 -7.09
C TYR A 226 -4.11 -4.58 -6.16
N TRP A 227 -4.45 -4.03 -4.99
CA TRP A 227 -5.35 -4.71 -4.06
C TRP A 227 -6.75 -4.85 -4.61
N ALA A 228 -7.24 -3.86 -5.35
CA ALA A 228 -8.52 -3.96 -6.05
C ALA A 228 -8.51 -5.09 -7.10
N MET A 229 -7.38 -5.29 -7.81
CA MET A 229 -7.20 -6.41 -8.73
C MET A 229 -7.13 -7.76 -7.98
N ALA A 230 -6.30 -7.84 -6.93
CA ALA A 230 -6.09 -9.06 -6.17
C ALA A 230 -7.40 -9.58 -5.53
N THR A 231 -8.23 -8.68 -4.98
CA THR A 231 -9.53 -9.04 -4.40
C THR A 231 -10.52 -9.58 -5.44
N GLY A 232 -10.43 -9.15 -6.68
CA GLY A 232 -11.27 -9.66 -7.77
C GLY A 232 -10.84 -11.02 -8.31
N LEU A 233 -9.59 -11.43 -8.10
CA LEU A 233 -9.03 -12.68 -8.63
C LEU A 233 -9.09 -13.85 -7.65
N LEU A 234 -9.10 -13.59 -6.35
CA LEU A 234 -9.15 -14.62 -5.32
C LEU A 234 -10.59 -14.98 -5.00
N SER A 235 -10.91 -16.27 -5.03
CA SER A 235 -12.22 -16.74 -4.58
C SER A 235 -12.38 -16.47 -3.07
N ALA A 236 -13.59 -16.21 -2.63
CA ALA A 236 -13.89 -15.95 -1.23
C ALA A 236 -13.37 -17.05 -0.27
N ARG A 237 -13.28 -18.30 -0.77
CA ARG A 237 -12.82 -19.46 -0.01
C ARG A 237 -11.28 -19.46 0.20
N SER A 238 -10.50 -18.92 -0.75
CA SER A 238 -9.03 -18.89 -0.70
C SER A 238 -8.46 -17.48 -0.43
N ALA A 239 -9.32 -16.45 -0.35
CA ALA A 239 -8.91 -15.06 -0.26
C ALA A 239 -8.07 -14.76 0.99
N ALA A 240 -8.50 -15.20 2.18
CA ALA A 240 -7.79 -14.88 3.42
C ALA A 240 -6.38 -15.50 3.44
N ALA A 241 -6.27 -16.77 3.07
CA ALA A 241 -4.99 -17.47 3.01
C ALA A 241 -4.10 -16.93 1.89
N GLY A 242 -4.68 -16.68 0.70
CA GLY A 242 -3.96 -16.10 -0.44
C GLY A 242 -3.44 -14.69 -0.14
N PHE A 243 -4.23 -13.82 0.47
CA PHE A 243 -3.78 -12.48 0.87
C PHE A 243 -2.71 -12.52 1.96
N GLY A 244 -2.86 -13.42 2.95
CA GLY A 244 -1.85 -13.62 3.97
C GLY A 244 -0.51 -14.04 3.37
N PHE A 245 -0.52 -14.99 2.43
CA PHE A 245 0.67 -15.44 1.73
C PHE A 245 1.29 -14.35 0.86
N VAL A 246 0.48 -13.66 0.06
CA VAL A 246 0.94 -12.54 -0.78
C VAL A 246 1.60 -11.47 0.08
N ASN A 247 0.99 -11.08 1.21
CA ASN A 247 1.56 -10.11 2.13
C ASN A 247 2.86 -10.63 2.79
N LEU A 248 2.90 -11.90 3.18
CA LEU A 248 4.10 -12.50 3.77
C LEU A 248 5.29 -12.36 2.81
N ILE A 249 5.14 -12.80 1.57
CA ILE A 249 6.21 -12.71 0.55
C ILE A 249 6.56 -11.25 0.27
N ALA A 250 5.56 -10.37 0.10
CA ALA A 250 5.78 -8.98 -0.23
C ALA A 250 6.55 -8.21 0.86
N ASN A 251 6.36 -8.53 2.13
CA ASN A 251 7.07 -7.87 3.23
C ASN A 251 8.56 -8.22 3.29
N PHE A 252 9.02 -9.34 2.70
CA PHE A 252 10.45 -9.57 2.51
C PHE A 252 11.10 -8.48 1.64
N GLY A 253 10.35 -7.79 0.79
CA GLY A 253 10.82 -6.61 0.07
C GLY A 253 11.30 -5.49 0.98
N GLY A 254 10.73 -5.38 2.19
CA GLY A 254 11.17 -4.43 3.22
C GLY A 254 12.58 -4.70 3.76
N PHE A 255 13.05 -5.93 3.67
CA PHE A 255 14.44 -6.29 3.96
C PHE A 255 15.32 -6.17 2.71
N VAL A 256 14.88 -6.77 1.60
CA VAL A 256 15.69 -6.88 0.37
C VAL A 256 15.99 -5.51 -0.23
N GLY A 257 15.02 -4.60 -0.29
CA GLY A 257 15.20 -3.28 -0.90
C GLY A 257 16.28 -2.45 -0.22
N PRO A 258 16.15 -2.12 1.07
CA PRO A 258 17.16 -1.36 1.79
C PRO A 258 18.53 -2.04 1.83
N TYR A 259 18.55 -3.37 2.01
CA TYR A 259 19.80 -4.14 2.01
C TYR A 259 20.52 -4.05 0.66
N MET A 260 19.79 -4.21 -0.44
CA MET A 260 20.33 -4.18 -1.79
C MET A 260 20.92 -2.80 -2.13
N VAL A 261 20.21 -1.73 -1.76
CA VAL A 261 20.73 -0.36 -1.95
C VAL A 261 22.00 -0.15 -1.12
N GLY A 262 22.00 -0.54 0.15
CA GLY A 262 23.16 -0.45 1.02
C GLY A 262 24.37 -1.21 0.48
N TYR A 263 24.18 -2.49 0.19
CA TYR A 263 25.23 -3.37 -0.34
C TYR A 263 25.85 -2.84 -1.64
N LEU A 264 25.01 -2.41 -2.59
CA LEU A 264 25.50 -1.87 -3.85
C LEU A 264 26.21 -0.51 -3.66
N THR A 265 25.72 0.32 -2.76
CA THR A 265 26.36 1.59 -2.41
C THR A 265 27.73 1.38 -1.79
N ASP A 266 27.87 0.42 -0.88
CA ASP A 266 29.17 0.09 -0.26
C ASP A 266 30.17 -0.46 -1.26
N ARG A 267 29.70 -1.23 -2.26
CA ARG A 267 30.56 -1.79 -3.32
C ARG A 267 30.97 -0.79 -4.39
N THR A 268 30.10 0.15 -4.72
CA THR A 268 30.31 1.08 -5.85
C THR A 268 30.70 2.50 -5.43
N GLY A 269 30.60 2.81 -4.14
CA GLY A 269 30.82 4.16 -3.59
C GLY A 269 29.73 5.17 -3.94
N THR A 270 28.66 4.75 -4.68
CA THR A 270 27.60 5.64 -5.14
C THR A 270 26.21 5.02 -4.92
N TYR A 271 25.20 5.87 -4.74
CA TYR A 271 23.80 5.39 -4.65
C TYR A 271 23.22 4.95 -6.01
N ALA A 272 23.88 5.29 -7.13
CA ALA A 272 23.35 5.03 -8.46
C ALA A 272 23.02 3.54 -8.70
N ALA A 273 23.96 2.64 -8.38
CA ALA A 273 23.74 1.20 -8.52
C ALA A 273 22.57 0.69 -7.67
N GLY A 274 22.47 1.20 -6.44
CA GLY A 274 21.32 0.92 -5.55
C GLY A 274 20.01 1.40 -6.15
N VAL A 275 19.94 2.62 -6.67
CA VAL A 275 18.73 3.16 -7.30
C VAL A 275 18.37 2.38 -8.56
N TYR A 276 19.33 2.04 -9.42
CA TYR A 276 19.06 1.21 -10.61
C TYR A 276 18.53 -0.18 -10.26
N SER A 277 18.95 -0.75 -9.13
CA SER A 277 18.35 -2.00 -8.66
C SER A 277 16.87 -1.84 -8.28
N LEU A 278 16.51 -0.70 -7.68
CA LEU A 278 15.08 -0.38 -7.41
C LEU A 278 14.29 -0.12 -8.70
N VAL A 279 14.91 0.52 -9.71
CA VAL A 279 14.33 0.66 -11.06
C VAL A 279 13.99 -0.72 -11.63
N ALA A 280 14.96 -1.64 -11.59
CA ALA A 280 14.78 -2.99 -12.12
C ALA A 280 13.62 -3.72 -11.42
N THR A 281 13.54 -3.64 -10.09
CA THR A 281 12.44 -4.30 -9.35
C THR A 281 11.07 -3.66 -9.65
N ALA A 282 10.97 -2.34 -9.79
CA ALA A 282 9.72 -1.68 -10.16
C ALA A 282 9.26 -2.09 -11.58
N LEU A 283 10.17 -2.08 -12.55
CA LEU A 283 9.86 -2.46 -13.93
C LEU A 283 9.54 -3.96 -14.06
N LEU A 284 10.26 -4.83 -13.33
CA LEU A 284 9.93 -6.26 -13.26
C LEU A 284 8.55 -6.50 -12.66
N SER A 285 8.14 -5.73 -11.65
CA SER A 285 6.77 -5.78 -11.12
C SER A 285 5.74 -5.51 -12.23
N ALA A 286 5.97 -4.47 -13.04
CA ALA A 286 5.10 -4.16 -14.17
C ALA A 286 5.06 -5.30 -15.20
N VAL A 287 6.21 -5.87 -15.54
CA VAL A 287 6.31 -7.01 -16.48
C VAL A 287 5.50 -8.21 -15.96
N VAL A 288 5.63 -8.55 -14.68
CA VAL A 288 4.86 -9.64 -14.07
C VAL A 288 3.36 -9.39 -14.20
N LEU A 289 2.90 -8.17 -13.89
CA LEU A 289 1.48 -7.81 -14.00
C LEU A 289 0.97 -7.89 -15.45
N ILE A 290 1.75 -7.38 -16.41
CA ILE A 290 1.39 -7.40 -17.83
C ILE A 290 1.38 -8.84 -18.37
N ALA A 291 2.28 -9.69 -17.91
CA ALA A 291 2.35 -11.10 -18.30
C ALA A 291 1.21 -11.95 -17.71
N MET A 292 0.56 -11.49 -16.62
CA MET A 292 -0.60 -12.19 -16.07
C MET A 292 -1.73 -12.22 -17.12
N ARG A 293 -2.15 -13.43 -17.53
CA ARG A 293 -3.27 -13.59 -18.44
C ARG A 293 -4.56 -12.99 -17.85
N HIS A 294 -5.31 -12.30 -18.69
CA HIS A 294 -6.60 -11.72 -18.32
C HIS A 294 -7.57 -12.87 -17.96
N ARG A 295 -7.66 -13.23 -16.68
CA ARG A 295 -8.80 -14.01 -16.20
C ARG A 295 -9.94 -13.02 -16.01
N LYS A 296 -11.01 -13.18 -16.80
CA LYS A 296 -12.29 -12.51 -16.50
C LYS A 296 -12.63 -12.80 -15.03
N PRO A 297 -13.07 -11.81 -14.26
CA PRO A 297 -13.62 -12.06 -12.93
C PRO A 297 -14.58 -13.24 -13.04
N ALA A 298 -14.51 -14.18 -12.10
CA ALA A 298 -15.48 -15.27 -12.08
C ALA A 298 -16.87 -14.65 -12.14
N ALA A 299 -17.58 -14.87 -13.24
CA ALA A 299 -18.92 -14.35 -13.40
C ALA A 299 -19.70 -14.78 -12.17
N VAL A 300 -20.21 -13.81 -11.41
CA VAL A 300 -21.21 -14.07 -10.39
C VAL A 300 -22.39 -14.60 -11.18
N GLY A 301 -22.50 -15.92 -11.27
CA GLY A 301 -23.61 -16.59 -11.89
C GLY A 301 -24.89 -16.20 -11.12
N VAL A 302 -25.52 -15.13 -11.56
CA VAL A 302 -26.94 -14.93 -11.33
C VAL A 302 -27.59 -15.99 -12.19
N ALA A 303 -27.72 -17.19 -11.66
CA ALA A 303 -28.71 -18.13 -12.14
C ALA A 303 -30.07 -17.43 -11.87
N LEU A 304 -30.56 -16.72 -12.88
CA LEU A 304 -31.97 -16.36 -12.95
C LEU A 304 -32.70 -17.70 -12.92
N ASN A 305 -33.28 -18.00 -11.76
CA ASN A 305 -34.21 -19.11 -11.64
C ASN A 305 -35.46 -18.69 -12.45
N PRO A 306 -35.76 -19.33 -13.62
CA PRO A 306 -36.89 -18.96 -14.42
C PRO A 306 -38.24 -19.27 -13.76
N ASP A 307 -38.25 -19.96 -12.63
CA ASP A 307 -39.46 -20.42 -11.95
C ASP A 307 -40.06 -19.41 -10.92
N VAL A 308 -39.54 -18.16 -10.88
CA VAL A 308 -40.09 -17.11 -9.97
C VAL A 308 -40.91 -16.06 -10.75
N LEU A 309 -41.36 -16.36 -11.92
CA LEU A 309 -42.33 -15.53 -12.65
C LEU A 309 -43.66 -16.33 -12.81
N VAL A 310 -44.43 -16.45 -11.75
CA VAL A 310 -45.90 -16.72 -11.87
C VAL A 310 -46.58 -16.03 -10.69
N PRO A 311 -47.75 -15.45 -10.91
CA PRO A 311 -48.32 -14.22 -10.34
C PRO A 311 -48.80 -14.30 -8.91
#